data_9c59ac74f8dd19469c324fdf803a0a16
#
_entry.id   9c59ac74f8dd19469c324fdf803a0a16
#
_cell.length_a   1.000
_cell.length_b   1.000
_cell.length_c   1.000
_cell.angle_alpha   90.00
_cell.angle_beta   90.00
_cell.angle_gamma   90.00
#
_symmetry.space_group_name_H-M   'P 1'
#
loop_
_entity.id
_entity.type
_entity.pdbx_description
1 polymer ?
#
loop_
_entity_poly.entity_id
_entity_poly.type
_entity_poly.pdbx_seq_one_letter_code
_entity_poly.pdbx_strand_id
1 'polypeptide(L)'
;MCIRDSRITDRISRICRRSIDTFANFLVGQTTEAIILGSLCGIGMAIFRFPNAVLIAILVACTALIPIVGAFLGYVVGFLLICVTDFKQAVLFLLFMFIIQAIEGNLIYPKVVGNSVGLPSLWTLFAITIGGNLFGIFGMFIAVPVFSVIYCTFGEVVNYRNEKRAVKVEDIS
;
A
#
# COMPACT_ATOMS: atom_id res chain seq x y z
N MET A 1 -40.48 -18.10 -3.23
CA MET A 1 -39.19 -18.20 -3.87
C MET A 1 -38.40 -16.86 -3.90
N CYS A 2 -39.01 -15.73 -3.59
CA CYS A 2 -38.39 -14.38 -3.65
C CYS A 2 -37.52 -13.94 -2.45
N ILE A 3 -37.63 -14.55 -1.27
CA ILE A 3 -36.93 -14.09 -0.06
C ILE A 3 -35.47 -14.57 0.00
N ARG A 4 -35.12 -15.63 -0.72
CA ARG A 4 -33.76 -16.18 -0.78
C ARG A 4 -32.86 -15.40 -1.74
N ASP A 5 -33.44 -14.83 -2.79
CA ASP A 5 -32.72 -14.03 -3.79
C ASP A 5 -32.34 -12.63 -3.25
N SER A 6 -33.21 -12.00 -2.47
CA SER A 6 -32.92 -10.68 -1.92
C SER A 6 -31.71 -10.68 -0.96
N ARG A 7 -31.55 -11.71 -0.13
CA ARG A 7 -30.39 -11.83 0.78
C ARG A 7 -29.06 -12.05 0.06
N ILE A 8 -29.08 -12.75 -1.07
CA ILE A 8 -27.89 -12.98 -1.89
C ILE A 8 -27.53 -11.68 -2.63
N THR A 9 -28.52 -11.01 -3.20
CA THR A 9 -28.35 -9.73 -3.88
C THR A 9 -27.83 -8.64 -2.94
N ASP A 10 -28.37 -8.57 -1.71
CA ASP A 10 -27.90 -7.61 -0.69
C ASP A 10 -26.47 -7.90 -0.21
N ARG A 11 -26.07 -9.17 -0.16
CA ARG A 11 -24.69 -9.55 0.17
C ARG A 11 -23.74 -9.20 -0.94
N ILE A 12 -24.08 -9.51 -2.18
CA ILE A 12 -23.25 -9.17 -3.36
C ILE A 12 -23.11 -7.66 -3.47
N SER A 13 -24.20 -6.91 -3.32
CA SER A 13 -24.17 -5.44 -3.34
C SER A 13 -23.26 -4.85 -2.26
N ARG A 14 -23.28 -5.39 -1.03
CA ARG A 14 -22.40 -4.97 0.05
C ARG A 14 -20.93 -5.28 -0.24
N ILE A 15 -20.63 -6.46 -0.76
CA ILE A 15 -19.28 -6.85 -1.13
C ILE A 15 -18.76 -5.94 -2.25
N CYS A 16 -19.57 -5.69 -3.28
CA CYS A 16 -19.19 -4.79 -4.38
C CYS A 16 -18.93 -3.35 -3.89
N ARG A 17 -19.80 -2.79 -3.05
CA ARG A 17 -19.59 -1.45 -2.48
C ARG A 17 -18.30 -1.39 -1.65
N ARG A 18 -18.08 -2.36 -0.77
CA ARG A 18 -16.84 -2.44 0.01
C ARG A 18 -15.60 -2.58 -0.87
N SER A 19 -15.69 -3.36 -1.94
CA SER A 19 -14.58 -3.50 -2.89
C SER A 19 -14.24 -2.16 -3.52
N ILE A 20 -15.24 -1.41 -3.95
CA ILE A 20 -15.06 -0.07 -4.54
C ILE A 20 -14.48 0.89 -3.51
N ASP A 21 -15.02 0.91 -2.29
CA ASP A 21 -14.55 1.79 -1.22
C ASP A 21 -13.10 1.45 -0.80
N THR A 22 -12.78 0.17 -0.68
CA THR A 22 -11.42 -0.29 -0.35
C THR A 22 -10.44 0.10 -1.47
N PHE A 23 -10.83 -0.07 -2.72
CA PHE A 23 -10.01 0.31 -3.86
C PHE A 23 -9.80 1.83 -3.93
N ALA A 24 -10.86 2.60 -3.75
CA ALA A 24 -10.80 4.06 -3.73
C ALA A 24 -9.91 4.57 -2.58
N ASN A 25 -10.09 4.04 -1.38
CA ASN A 25 -9.30 4.41 -0.21
C ASN A 25 -7.82 4.04 -0.39
N PHE A 26 -7.53 2.89 -1.00
CA PHE A 26 -6.17 2.49 -1.34
C PHE A 26 -5.53 3.46 -2.34
N LEU A 27 -6.24 3.81 -3.42
CA LEU A 27 -5.75 4.77 -4.42
C LEU A 27 -5.45 6.13 -3.81
N VAL A 28 -6.36 6.64 -2.99
CA VAL A 28 -6.18 7.92 -2.29
C VAL A 28 -5.00 7.84 -1.33
N GLY A 29 -4.90 6.77 -0.54
CA GLY A 29 -3.80 6.55 0.39
C GLY A 29 -2.45 6.49 -0.34
N GLN A 30 -2.36 5.70 -1.41
CA GLN A 30 -1.12 5.53 -2.17
C GLN A 30 -0.69 6.82 -2.90
N THR A 31 -1.66 7.56 -3.46
CA THR A 31 -1.36 8.85 -4.09
C THR A 31 -0.90 9.88 -3.07
N THR A 32 -1.54 9.91 -1.90
CA THR A 32 -1.17 10.81 -0.80
C THR A 32 0.24 10.50 -0.29
N GLU A 33 0.57 9.21 -0.09
CA GLU A 33 1.90 8.75 0.27
C GLU A 33 2.94 9.18 -0.76
N ALA A 34 2.69 8.94 -2.04
CA ALA A 34 3.59 9.31 -3.13
C ALA A 34 3.89 10.83 -3.16
N ILE A 35 2.87 11.66 -2.94
CA ILE A 35 3.03 13.12 -2.86
C ILE A 35 3.86 13.52 -1.64
N ILE A 36 3.57 12.96 -0.47
CA ILE A 36 4.31 13.25 0.76
C ILE A 36 5.77 12.83 0.62
N LEU A 37 6.02 11.61 0.14
CA LEU A 37 7.37 11.06 -0.02
C LEU A 37 8.17 11.86 -1.04
N GLY A 38 7.58 12.15 -2.21
CA GLY A 38 8.23 12.98 -3.24
C GLY A 38 8.54 14.40 -2.76
N SER A 39 7.61 15.02 -2.03
CA SER A 39 7.81 16.35 -1.46
C SER A 39 8.91 16.34 -0.40
N LEU A 40 8.90 15.39 0.52
CA LEU A 40 9.91 15.23 1.56
C LEU A 40 11.30 14.97 0.97
N CYS A 41 11.37 14.10 -0.04
CA CYS A 41 12.58 13.82 -0.79
C CYS A 41 13.10 15.09 -1.50
N GLY A 42 12.24 15.79 -2.24
CA GLY A 42 12.60 16.99 -2.99
C GLY A 42 13.09 18.14 -2.08
N ILE A 43 12.38 18.40 -0.99
CA ILE A 43 12.77 19.43 -0.01
C ILE A 43 14.11 19.06 0.64
N GLY A 44 14.26 17.82 1.09
CA GLY A 44 15.50 17.36 1.71
C GLY A 44 16.68 17.42 0.74
N MET A 45 16.51 16.97 -0.50
CA MET A 45 17.55 17.06 -1.53
C MET A 45 17.93 18.50 -1.88
N ALA A 46 16.95 19.41 -1.90
CA ALA A 46 17.21 20.84 -2.13
C ALA A 46 18.03 21.46 -0.99
N ILE A 47 17.71 21.13 0.28
CA ILE A 47 18.47 21.60 1.47
C ILE A 47 19.93 21.13 1.42
N PHE A 48 20.15 19.85 1.09
CA PHE A 48 21.50 19.28 0.97
C PHE A 48 22.19 19.60 -0.37
N ARG A 49 21.53 20.32 -1.27
CA ARG A 49 22.04 20.70 -2.60
C ARG A 49 22.49 19.52 -3.45
N PHE A 50 21.73 18.44 -3.41
CA PHE A 50 21.98 17.31 -4.31
C PHE A 50 21.74 17.68 -5.77
N PRO A 51 22.50 17.11 -6.72
CA PRO A 51 22.26 17.31 -8.14
C PRO A 51 20.94 16.66 -8.54
N ASN A 52 20.27 17.25 -9.54
CA ASN A 52 19.02 16.72 -10.10
C ASN A 52 17.88 16.50 -9.10
N ALA A 53 17.84 17.26 -7.99
CA ALA A 53 16.90 17.08 -6.88
C ALA A 53 15.44 16.99 -7.35
N VAL A 54 15.00 17.86 -8.23
CA VAL A 54 13.61 17.88 -8.75
C VAL A 54 13.31 16.64 -9.57
N LEU A 55 14.23 16.24 -10.44
CA LEU A 55 14.07 15.03 -11.27
C LEU A 55 13.93 13.77 -10.42
N ILE A 56 14.81 13.62 -9.42
CA ILE A 56 14.82 12.47 -8.52
C ILE A 56 13.58 12.47 -7.62
N ALA A 57 13.15 13.63 -7.13
CA ALA A 57 11.94 13.74 -6.32
C ALA A 57 10.68 13.31 -7.09
N ILE A 58 10.54 13.74 -8.33
CA ILE A 58 9.43 13.32 -9.20
C ILE A 58 9.51 11.82 -9.49
N LEU A 59 10.70 11.30 -9.76
CA LEU A 59 10.91 9.88 -10.02
C LEU A 59 10.53 9.04 -8.79
N VAL A 60 10.97 9.44 -7.59
CA VAL A 60 10.61 8.78 -6.33
C VAL A 60 9.09 8.84 -6.11
N ALA A 61 8.45 9.98 -6.34
CA ALA A 61 7.00 10.12 -6.22
C ALA A 61 6.26 9.18 -7.19
N CYS A 62 6.68 9.13 -8.46
CA CYS A 62 6.05 8.25 -9.46
C CYS A 62 6.26 6.77 -9.14
N THR A 63 7.46 6.40 -8.74
CA THR A 63 7.75 4.99 -8.39
C THR A 63 7.06 4.59 -7.09
N ALA A 64 6.92 5.47 -6.11
CA ALA A 64 6.23 5.22 -4.84
C ALA A 64 4.76 4.83 -5.00
N LEU A 65 4.15 5.06 -6.17
CA LEU A 65 2.82 4.51 -6.47
C LEU A 65 2.79 2.97 -6.43
N ILE A 66 3.93 2.31 -6.58
CA ILE A 66 4.04 0.86 -6.45
C ILE A 66 4.40 0.54 -4.99
N PRO A 67 3.50 -0.07 -4.21
CA PRO A 67 3.76 -0.31 -2.80
C PRO A 67 5.06 -1.08 -2.56
N ILE A 68 5.85 -0.67 -1.58
CA ILE A 68 7.12 -1.29 -1.13
C ILE A 68 8.23 -1.24 -2.18
N VAL A 69 7.98 -1.74 -3.39
CA VAL A 69 8.98 -1.85 -4.46
C VAL A 69 9.32 -0.50 -5.06
N GLY A 70 8.35 0.40 -5.12
CA GLY A 70 8.48 1.68 -5.82
C GLY A 70 9.50 2.62 -5.19
N ALA A 71 9.47 2.78 -3.88
CA ALA A 71 10.45 3.58 -3.17
C ALA A 71 11.88 3.07 -3.43
N PHE A 72 12.08 1.74 -3.34
CA PHE A 72 13.38 1.12 -3.60
C PHE A 72 13.88 1.37 -5.03
N LEU A 73 13.02 1.27 -6.04
CA LEU A 73 13.37 1.60 -7.43
C LEU A 73 13.79 3.06 -7.57
N GLY A 74 13.04 3.98 -6.96
CA GLY A 74 13.37 5.41 -6.95
C GLY A 74 14.76 5.69 -6.34
N TYR A 75 15.12 4.99 -5.27
CA TYR A 75 16.42 5.12 -4.62
C TYR A 75 17.57 4.60 -5.48
N VAL A 76 17.40 3.43 -6.09
CA VAL A 76 18.42 2.85 -6.98
C VAL A 76 18.70 3.76 -8.17
N VAL A 77 17.64 4.23 -8.83
CA VAL A 77 17.81 5.12 -10.00
C VAL A 77 18.36 6.48 -9.58
N GLY A 78 17.88 7.04 -8.46
CA GLY A 78 18.40 8.30 -7.91
C GLY A 78 19.89 8.20 -7.55
N PHE A 79 20.29 7.11 -6.91
CA PHE A 79 21.70 6.85 -6.61
C PHE A 79 22.57 6.80 -7.88
N LEU A 80 22.13 6.07 -8.90
CA LEU A 80 22.86 5.95 -10.16
C LEU A 80 22.99 7.31 -10.85
N LEU A 81 21.94 8.14 -10.87
CA LEU A 81 21.96 9.47 -11.46
C LEU A 81 22.95 10.40 -10.75
N ILE A 82 23.03 10.34 -9.43
CA ILE A 82 23.98 11.16 -8.66
C ILE A 82 25.39 10.61 -8.78
N CYS A 83 25.55 9.29 -8.84
CA CYS A 83 26.84 8.62 -8.93
C CYS A 83 27.62 9.02 -10.19
N VAL A 84 26.93 9.32 -11.28
CA VAL A 84 27.55 9.81 -12.53
C VAL A 84 28.15 11.20 -12.36
N THR A 85 27.61 12.02 -11.46
CA THR A 85 28.07 13.41 -11.24
C THR A 85 29.08 13.52 -10.10
N ASP A 86 28.80 12.90 -8.95
CA ASP A 86 29.68 12.92 -7.77
C ASP A 86 29.41 11.71 -6.90
N PHE A 87 30.39 10.80 -6.81
CA PHE A 87 30.31 9.59 -6.02
C PHE A 87 30.15 9.87 -4.50
N LYS A 88 30.76 10.93 -3.96
CA LYS A 88 30.63 11.28 -2.54
C LYS A 88 29.19 11.71 -2.22
N GLN A 89 28.60 12.50 -3.09
CA GLN A 89 27.21 12.90 -2.94
C GLN A 89 26.25 11.72 -3.12
N ALA A 90 26.56 10.75 -3.98
CA ALA A 90 25.76 9.53 -4.12
C ALA A 90 25.72 8.71 -2.83
N VAL A 91 26.86 8.57 -2.13
CA VAL A 91 26.92 7.89 -0.82
C VAL A 91 26.12 8.65 0.25
N LEU A 92 26.23 9.97 0.28
CA LEU A 92 25.45 10.81 1.19
C LEU A 92 23.94 10.71 0.89
N PHE A 93 23.57 10.62 -0.38
CA PHE A 93 22.19 10.40 -0.81
C PHE A 93 21.63 9.06 -0.30
N LEU A 94 22.40 7.98 -0.31
CA LEU A 94 21.95 6.72 0.28
C LEU A 94 21.64 6.84 1.77
N LEU A 95 22.51 7.52 2.53
CA LEU A 95 22.27 7.77 3.95
C LEU A 95 21.01 8.63 4.16
N PHE A 96 20.85 9.68 3.37
CA PHE A 96 19.65 10.52 3.38
C PHE A 96 18.38 9.70 3.08
N MET A 97 18.42 8.87 2.04
CA MET A 97 17.27 8.03 1.68
C MET A 97 16.97 6.96 2.74
N PHE A 98 17.98 6.44 3.41
CA PHE A 98 17.77 5.53 4.53
C PHE A 98 16.98 6.19 5.68
N ILE A 99 17.27 7.45 5.97
CA ILE A 99 16.53 8.24 6.99
C ILE A 99 15.09 8.48 6.50
N ILE A 100 14.90 8.88 5.25
CA ILE A 100 13.56 9.06 4.66
C ILE A 100 12.76 7.78 4.74
N GLN A 101 13.36 6.63 4.40
CA GLN A 101 12.70 5.32 4.47
C GLN A 101 12.30 4.95 5.90
N ALA A 102 13.14 5.26 6.88
CA ALA A 102 12.80 5.03 8.28
C ALA A 102 11.61 5.90 8.74
N ILE A 103 11.54 7.14 8.29
CA ILE A 103 10.40 8.04 8.56
C ILE A 103 9.14 7.53 7.84
N GLU A 104 9.26 7.17 6.58
CA GLU A 104 8.15 6.65 5.79
C GLU A 104 7.57 5.38 6.41
N GLY A 105 8.39 4.35 6.63
CA GLY A 105 7.94 3.06 7.12
C GLY A 105 7.35 3.10 8.55
N ASN A 106 7.85 3.98 9.42
CA ASN A 106 7.41 4.04 10.81
C ASN A 106 6.32 5.09 11.09
N LEU A 107 6.25 6.16 10.31
CA LEU A 107 5.34 7.29 10.55
C LEU A 107 4.33 7.51 9.43
N ILE A 108 4.76 7.52 8.18
CA ILE A 108 3.92 7.92 7.05
C ILE A 108 3.04 6.75 6.63
N TYR A 109 3.66 5.61 6.29
CA TYR A 109 2.94 4.44 5.78
C TYR A 109 1.82 3.96 6.69
N PRO A 110 2.01 3.73 8.01
CA PRO A 110 0.94 3.27 8.89
C PRO A 110 -0.20 4.27 9.04
N LYS A 111 0.07 5.58 8.94
CA LYS A 111 -0.95 6.62 9.06
C LYS A 111 -1.74 6.86 7.78
N VAL A 112 -1.08 6.76 6.62
CA VAL A 112 -1.66 7.14 5.33
C VAL A 112 -2.28 5.92 4.64
N VAL A 113 -1.57 4.82 4.56
CA VAL A 113 -1.98 3.62 3.81
C VAL A 113 -2.49 2.52 4.74
N GLY A 114 -1.83 2.30 5.87
CA GLY A 114 -2.11 1.18 6.77
C GLY A 114 -3.55 1.13 7.28
N ASN A 115 -4.16 2.26 7.58
CA ASN A 115 -5.56 2.34 8.02
C ASN A 115 -6.56 2.24 6.85
N SER A 116 -6.13 2.47 5.62
CA SER A 116 -7.02 2.52 4.45
C SER A 116 -7.30 1.14 3.85
N VAL A 117 -6.42 0.18 4.07
CA VAL A 117 -6.50 -1.16 3.44
C VAL A 117 -6.93 -2.25 4.43
N GLY A 118 -6.70 -2.05 5.74
CA GLY A 118 -7.09 -3.01 6.78
C GLY A 118 -6.37 -4.37 6.71
N LEU A 119 -5.27 -4.47 5.93
CA LEU A 119 -4.47 -5.68 5.79
C LEU A 119 -3.26 -5.64 6.73
N PRO A 120 -2.96 -6.72 7.46
CA PRO A 120 -1.66 -6.89 8.09
C PRO A 120 -0.52 -6.88 7.07
N SER A 121 0.64 -6.31 7.43
CA SER A 121 1.79 -6.13 6.53
C SER A 121 2.25 -7.42 5.82
N LEU A 122 2.14 -8.56 6.48
CA LEU A 122 2.46 -9.87 5.89
C LEU A 122 1.56 -10.22 4.69
N TRP A 123 0.26 -9.94 4.80
CA TRP A 123 -0.69 -10.17 3.72
C TRP A 123 -0.48 -9.22 2.55
N THR A 124 -0.07 -7.98 2.84
CA THR A 124 0.30 -7.01 1.80
C THR A 124 1.51 -7.49 1.02
N LEU A 125 2.55 -7.99 1.70
CA LEU A 125 3.74 -8.55 1.04
C LEU A 125 3.38 -9.76 0.17
N PHE A 126 2.51 -10.64 0.68
CA PHE A 126 2.04 -11.81 -0.05
C PHE A 126 1.24 -11.42 -1.31
N ALA A 127 0.34 -10.45 -1.18
CA ALA A 127 -0.43 -9.91 -2.30
C ALA A 127 0.47 -9.33 -3.40
N ILE A 128 1.46 -8.52 -3.03
CA ILE A 128 2.41 -7.90 -3.96
C ILE A 128 3.25 -8.98 -4.68
N THR A 129 3.71 -9.99 -3.95
CA THR A 129 4.51 -11.08 -4.52
C THR A 129 3.71 -11.88 -5.56
N ILE A 130 2.48 -12.27 -5.23
CA ILE A 130 1.61 -13.00 -6.16
C ILE A 130 1.21 -12.11 -7.34
N GLY A 131 0.76 -10.88 -7.07
CA GLY A 131 0.35 -9.94 -8.10
C GLY A 131 1.49 -9.63 -9.07
N GLY A 132 2.69 -9.43 -8.53
CA GLY A 132 3.89 -9.19 -9.32
C GLY A 132 4.27 -10.34 -10.24
N ASN A 133 4.15 -11.57 -9.77
CA ASN A 133 4.42 -12.75 -10.59
C ASN A 133 3.37 -12.99 -11.68
N LEU A 134 2.10 -12.63 -11.44
CA LEU A 134 1.02 -12.88 -12.40
C LEU A 134 0.91 -11.80 -13.49
N PHE A 135 1.01 -10.53 -13.11
CA PHE A 135 0.73 -9.39 -13.99
C PHE A 135 1.79 -8.28 -13.91
N GLY A 136 2.96 -8.54 -13.33
CA GLY A 136 4.03 -7.56 -13.18
C GLY A 136 3.62 -6.37 -12.31
N ILE A 137 4.06 -5.17 -12.68
CA ILE A 137 3.84 -3.93 -11.90
C ILE A 137 2.35 -3.64 -11.70
N PHE A 138 1.52 -3.81 -12.72
CA PHE A 138 0.07 -3.62 -12.61
C PHE A 138 -0.57 -4.63 -11.66
N GLY A 139 -0.05 -5.87 -11.64
CA GLY A 139 -0.50 -6.89 -10.72
C GLY A 139 -0.16 -6.56 -9.27
N MET A 140 1.01 -6.01 -8.99
CA MET A 140 1.39 -5.56 -7.64
C MET A 140 0.41 -4.50 -7.09
N PHE A 141 0.04 -3.55 -7.96
CA PHE A 141 -0.86 -2.47 -7.59
C PHE A 141 -2.29 -2.93 -7.33
N ILE A 142 -2.84 -3.81 -8.18
CA ILE A 142 -4.21 -4.31 -8.07
C ILE A 142 -4.34 -5.40 -7.00
N ALA A 143 -3.30 -6.18 -6.76
CA ALA A 143 -3.34 -7.28 -5.81
C ALA A 143 -3.64 -6.83 -4.38
N VAL A 144 -3.10 -5.70 -3.93
CA VAL A 144 -3.30 -5.21 -2.56
C VAL A 144 -4.79 -4.97 -2.25
N PRO A 145 -5.56 -4.19 -3.01
CA PRO A 145 -6.98 -4.01 -2.73
C PRO A 145 -7.80 -5.30 -2.94
N VAL A 146 -7.44 -6.16 -3.89
CA VAL A 146 -8.11 -7.44 -4.10
C VAL A 146 -7.95 -8.35 -2.88
N PHE A 147 -6.73 -8.50 -2.38
CA PHE A 147 -6.47 -9.29 -1.17
C PHE A 147 -7.12 -8.68 0.07
N SER A 148 -7.22 -7.35 0.16
CA SER A 148 -7.94 -6.66 1.23
C SER A 148 -9.41 -7.05 1.26
N VAL A 149 -10.08 -7.02 0.12
CA VAL A 149 -11.49 -7.44 0.00
C VAL A 149 -11.67 -8.91 0.38
N ILE A 150 -10.78 -9.79 -0.10
CA ILE A 150 -10.81 -11.21 0.24
C ILE A 150 -10.65 -11.39 1.75
N TYR A 151 -9.66 -10.75 2.36
CA TYR A 151 -9.37 -10.84 3.79
C TYR A 151 -10.54 -10.36 4.65
N CYS A 152 -11.11 -9.19 4.33
CA CYS A 152 -12.27 -8.65 5.04
C CYS A 152 -13.52 -9.57 4.91
N THR A 153 -13.74 -10.12 3.70
CA THR A 153 -14.86 -11.01 3.45
C THR A 153 -14.71 -12.33 4.23
N PHE A 154 -13.50 -12.88 4.28
CA PHE A 154 -13.20 -14.07 5.10
C PHE A 154 -13.41 -13.78 6.59
N GLY A 155 -12.96 -12.63 7.09
CA GLY A 155 -13.17 -12.22 8.49
C GLY A 155 -14.66 -12.18 8.87
N GLU A 156 -15.51 -11.65 7.98
CA GLU A 156 -16.96 -11.61 8.21
C GLU A 156 -17.60 -13.01 8.24
N VAL A 157 -17.19 -13.88 7.35
CA VAL A 157 -17.72 -15.27 7.31
C VAL A 157 -17.33 -16.03 8.57
N VAL A 158 -16.11 -15.84 9.06
CA VAL A 158 -15.62 -16.47 10.29
C VAL A 158 -16.37 -15.92 11.51
N ASN A 159 -16.51 -14.59 11.63
CA ASN A 159 -17.25 -13.97 12.74
C ASN A 159 -18.73 -14.40 12.77
N TYR A 160 -19.39 -14.44 11.62
CA TYR A 160 -20.77 -14.91 11.52
C TYR A 160 -20.93 -16.38 11.95
N ARG A 161 -19.94 -17.23 11.66
CA ARG A 161 -19.96 -18.62 12.13
C ARG A 161 -19.71 -18.72 13.63
N ASN A 162 -18.86 -17.86 14.18
CA ASN A 162 -18.58 -17.86 15.63
C ASN A 162 -19.77 -17.35 16.43
N GLU A 163 -20.45 -16.29 15.99
CA GLU A 163 -21.68 -15.82 16.63
C GLU A 163 -22.77 -16.92 16.66
N LYS A 164 -22.95 -17.64 15.56
CA LYS A 164 -23.91 -18.77 15.54
C LYS A 164 -23.50 -19.93 16.44
N ARG A 165 -22.19 -20.11 16.70
CA ARG A 165 -21.73 -21.13 17.64
C ARG A 165 -21.86 -20.68 19.08
N ALA A 166 -21.61 -19.41 19.39
CA ALA A 166 -21.80 -18.84 20.72
C ALA A 166 -23.26 -18.89 21.16
N VAL A 167 -24.22 -18.52 20.28
CA VAL A 167 -25.65 -18.62 20.52
C VAL A 167 -26.11 -20.10 20.76
N LYS A 168 -25.45 -21.07 20.12
CA LYS A 168 -25.77 -22.49 20.34
C LYS A 168 -25.24 -23.03 21.65
N VAL A 169 -24.29 -22.42 22.29
CA VAL A 169 -23.74 -22.83 23.60
C VAL A 169 -24.57 -22.25 24.73
N GLU A 170 -25.15 -21.06 24.57
CA GLU A 170 -26.08 -20.49 25.56
C GLU A 170 -27.44 -21.22 25.61
N ASP A 171 -27.91 -21.81 24.50
CA ASP A 171 -29.14 -22.57 24.44
C ASP A 171 -29.01 -23.98 25.10
N ILE A 172 -27.83 -24.40 25.53
CA ILE A 172 -27.56 -25.74 26.12
C ILE A 172 -27.25 -25.63 27.62
N SER A 173 -27.14 -24.42 28.18
CA SER A 173 -26.96 -24.19 29.62
C SER A 173 -28.26 -23.77 30.30
#